data_02be6484408dd5ddc80f20f2a68a53a7
#
_entry.id   02be6484408dd5ddc80f20f2a68a53a7
#
_cell.length_a   1.000
_cell.length_b   1.000
_cell.length_c   1.000
_cell.angle_alpha   90.00
_cell.angle_beta   90.00
_cell.angle_gamma   90.00
#
_symmetry.space_group_name_H-M   'P 1'
#
loop_
_entity.id
_entity.type
_entity.pdbx_description
1 polymer ?
#
loop_
_entity_poly.entity_id
_entity_poly.type
_entity_poly.pdbx_seq_one_letter_code
_entity_poly.pdbx_strand_id
1 'polypeptide(L)'
;VSSGLRLDEDREYDSEGPLLELDGVSKHFGQESGLLAGLQFDASEFPPFTVEQERVRAVDDVSIEIRPGETLGLVGESGCGKSTLGRTVLRLLEPTEGDIYFKGENLADLDGEALRQTRSDMQMIFQDPQSSLDPRMKVGQIIEEPMRAHDMLDDEGREARAKELLAKVGLDPRHYNRHPHAFSGGQRQRINLARALSVDPDFVVCDEPVSALDVSIQAQVLNTMERLQREFGLTYLFIAHDLSVIRHISDRVAVMYLGHIVELAGKEELFENPQHPYTRALLESIPVPDPRENGSRGVLEGEVPSPVDPPSGCRFRTRCPHLIAPDAYDWTGEKWPRTRAFMRAVKRRTFEPMPAARIEAEFFDGTPPRGEAGSIVAEAIDLVATDGEADGDEADRWEAATDLLLESFAEESVCARERPAYDLESGDGERFAACHLHR
;
A
#
# COMPACT_ATOMS: atom_id res chain seq x y z
N VAL A 1 32.37 33.49 -9.22
CA VAL A 1 30.98 33.50 -9.69
C VAL A 1 30.31 32.40 -8.93
N SER A 2 29.61 32.77 -7.83
CA SER A 2 28.88 31.81 -7.00
C SER A 2 27.74 31.23 -7.85
N SER A 3 27.78 29.94 -8.07
CA SER A 3 26.66 29.18 -8.63
C SER A 3 25.45 29.38 -7.72
N GLY A 4 24.30 29.81 -8.29
CA GLY A 4 23.03 29.98 -7.57
C GLY A 4 22.37 28.65 -7.21
N LEU A 5 23.15 27.69 -6.78
CA LEU A 5 22.70 26.47 -6.14
C LEU A 5 22.49 26.77 -4.66
N ARG A 6 21.37 26.40 -4.11
CA ARG A 6 21.11 26.43 -2.67
C ARG A 6 22.24 25.67 -1.97
N LEU A 7 23.09 26.37 -1.25
CA LEU A 7 24.05 25.77 -0.33
C LEU A 7 23.26 25.40 0.95
N ASP A 8 23.73 24.44 1.71
CA ASP A 8 23.11 23.93 2.97
C ASP A 8 22.73 25.02 4.00
N GLU A 9 23.26 26.23 3.86
CA GLU A 9 23.03 27.38 4.75
C GLU A 9 21.69 28.11 4.52
N ASP A 10 20.97 27.86 3.40
CA ASP A 10 19.70 28.54 3.06
C ASP A 10 18.46 27.65 3.28
N ARG A 11 18.63 26.44 3.85
CA ARG A 11 17.51 25.55 4.19
C ARG A 11 16.93 25.89 5.56
N GLU A 12 16.33 27.07 5.71
CA GLU A 12 15.50 27.41 6.86
C GLU A 12 14.12 26.72 6.74
N TYR A 13 14.11 25.41 7.01
CA TYR A 13 12.91 24.70 7.43
C TYR A 13 12.95 24.59 8.95
N ASP A 14 11.85 24.91 9.63
CA ASP A 14 11.73 24.69 11.08
C ASP A 14 11.87 23.19 11.35
N SER A 15 13.04 22.78 11.81
CA SER A 15 13.49 21.39 11.88
C SER A 15 12.74 20.54 12.92
N GLU A 16 11.73 21.09 13.58
CA GLU A 16 10.93 20.40 14.60
C GLU A 16 9.65 19.75 14.05
N GLY A 17 9.21 20.07 12.80
CA GLY A 17 8.00 19.54 12.18
C GLY A 17 8.23 18.50 11.07
N PRO A 18 7.17 17.79 10.59
CA PRO A 18 7.27 16.88 9.46
C PRO A 18 7.52 17.64 8.16
N LEU A 19 8.35 17.08 7.26
CA LEU A 19 8.57 17.65 5.92
C LEU A 19 7.32 17.51 5.05
N LEU A 20 6.66 16.36 5.18
CA LEU A 20 5.40 16.03 4.50
C LEU A 20 4.41 15.49 5.52
N GLU A 21 3.17 16.00 5.47
CA GLU A 21 2.05 15.54 6.29
C GLU A 21 0.84 15.29 5.39
N LEU A 22 0.22 14.14 5.54
CA LEU A 22 -1.04 13.78 4.92
C LEU A 22 -2.11 13.71 6.00
N ASP A 23 -3.21 14.42 5.83
CA ASP A 23 -4.36 14.42 6.74
C ASP A 23 -5.61 13.95 5.99
N GLY A 24 -6.04 12.72 6.27
CA GLY A 24 -7.25 12.13 5.70
C GLY A 24 -7.25 12.02 4.17
N VAL A 25 -6.09 11.89 3.53
CA VAL A 25 -5.98 11.93 2.07
C VAL A 25 -6.68 10.76 1.42
N SER A 26 -7.59 11.07 0.51
CA SER A 26 -8.32 10.10 -0.31
C SER A 26 -8.15 10.39 -1.80
N LYS A 27 -8.06 9.33 -2.61
CA LYS A 27 -8.12 9.39 -4.07
C LYS A 27 -9.03 8.31 -4.61
N HIS A 28 -10.16 8.75 -5.13
CA HIS A 28 -11.15 7.90 -5.76
C HIS A 28 -11.18 8.18 -7.27
N PHE A 29 -11.31 7.12 -8.06
CA PHE A 29 -11.51 7.22 -9.50
C PHE A 29 -12.95 6.83 -9.83
N GLY A 30 -13.68 7.71 -10.51
CA GLY A 30 -14.98 7.37 -11.07
C GLY A 30 -14.79 6.43 -12.26
N GLN A 31 -15.58 5.37 -12.37
CA GLN A 31 -15.73 4.71 -13.66
C GLN A 31 -16.54 5.67 -14.54
N GLU A 32 -15.97 6.11 -15.65
CA GLU A 32 -16.73 6.75 -16.72
C GLU A 32 -17.63 5.69 -17.40
N SER A 33 -18.66 5.25 -16.72
CA SER A 33 -19.76 4.56 -17.38
C SER A 33 -20.52 5.61 -18.20
N GLY A 34 -20.77 5.31 -19.47
CA GLY A 34 -21.42 6.26 -20.40
C GLY A 34 -22.69 6.84 -19.81
N LEU A 35 -23.15 7.98 -20.32
CA LEU A 35 -24.22 8.87 -19.83
C LEU A 35 -25.54 8.19 -19.36
N LEU A 36 -25.70 6.90 -19.55
CA LEU A 36 -26.88 6.08 -19.19
C LEU A 36 -26.53 4.80 -18.37
N ALA A 37 -25.25 4.49 -18.14
CA ALA A 37 -24.86 3.34 -17.35
C ALA A 37 -24.80 3.77 -15.88
N GLY A 38 -25.71 3.25 -15.06
CA GLY A 38 -25.84 3.59 -13.62
C GLY A 38 -27.18 4.24 -13.26
N LEU A 39 -28.08 4.46 -14.20
CA LEU A 39 -29.46 4.88 -13.92
C LEU A 39 -30.23 3.68 -13.34
N GLN A 40 -30.38 3.64 -12.03
CA GLN A 40 -31.34 2.76 -11.37
C GLN A 40 -32.67 3.51 -11.21
N PHE A 41 -33.76 2.88 -11.66
CA PHE A 41 -35.10 3.42 -11.51
C PHE A 41 -35.72 2.84 -10.23
N ASP A 42 -35.88 3.66 -9.22
CA ASP A 42 -36.66 3.33 -8.04
C ASP A 42 -37.91 4.22 -7.96
N ALA A 43 -39.04 3.62 -8.18
CA ALA A 43 -40.34 4.31 -8.16
C ALA A 43 -40.78 4.75 -6.74
N SER A 44 -40.07 4.36 -5.69
CA SER A 44 -40.36 4.71 -4.29
C SER A 44 -39.68 5.98 -3.80
N GLU A 45 -38.66 6.48 -4.55
CA GLU A 45 -37.91 7.69 -4.21
C GLU A 45 -38.18 8.84 -5.19
N PHE A 46 -38.06 10.08 -4.72
CA PHE A 46 -38.19 11.27 -5.59
C PHE A 46 -36.90 12.13 -5.46
N PRO A 47 -36.13 12.35 -6.55
CA PRO A 47 -36.37 11.92 -7.93
C PRO A 47 -36.12 10.41 -8.13
N PRO A 48 -36.89 9.73 -9.00
CA PRO A 48 -36.90 8.27 -9.16
C PRO A 48 -35.64 7.71 -9.90
N PHE A 49 -34.57 8.47 -9.94
CA PHE A 49 -33.33 8.12 -10.60
C PHE A 49 -32.17 8.39 -9.65
N THR A 50 -31.54 7.35 -9.14
CA THR A 50 -30.25 7.42 -8.47
C THR A 50 -29.16 7.00 -9.46
N VAL A 51 -28.11 7.81 -9.55
CA VAL A 51 -26.90 7.46 -10.33
C VAL A 51 -25.89 6.93 -9.33
N GLU A 52 -25.84 5.63 -9.16
CA GLU A 52 -24.77 4.99 -8.40
C GLU A 52 -23.52 4.98 -9.28
N GLN A 53 -22.62 5.92 -9.04
CA GLN A 53 -21.30 5.92 -9.65
C GLN A 53 -20.41 4.96 -8.88
N GLU A 54 -20.10 3.81 -9.43
CA GLU A 54 -19.05 2.94 -8.93
C GLU A 54 -17.72 3.72 -8.91
N ARG A 55 -17.13 3.87 -7.72
CA ARG A 55 -15.87 4.57 -7.53
C ARG A 55 -14.81 3.61 -7.02
N VAL A 56 -13.70 3.53 -7.73
CA VAL A 56 -12.51 2.80 -7.25
C VAL A 56 -11.85 3.62 -6.15
N ARG A 57 -11.86 3.14 -4.91
CA ARG A 57 -11.21 3.77 -3.76
C ARG A 57 -9.75 3.35 -3.69
N ALA A 58 -8.91 3.98 -4.52
CA ALA A 58 -7.50 3.60 -4.65
C ALA A 58 -6.66 4.04 -3.44
N VAL A 59 -6.96 5.19 -2.86
CA VAL A 59 -6.46 5.70 -1.58
C VAL A 59 -7.67 6.18 -0.82
N ASP A 60 -7.76 5.88 0.48
CA ASP A 60 -8.95 6.18 1.25
C ASP A 60 -8.58 6.47 2.71
N ASP A 61 -8.63 7.75 3.08
CA ASP A 61 -8.39 8.29 4.41
C ASP A 61 -7.01 7.90 4.99
N VAL A 62 -5.96 8.33 4.28
CA VAL A 62 -4.57 8.09 4.67
C VAL A 62 -4.02 9.31 5.39
N SER A 63 -3.56 9.09 6.64
CA SER A 63 -2.86 10.11 7.45
C SER A 63 -1.50 9.55 7.84
N ILE A 64 -0.43 10.21 7.41
CA ILE A 64 0.96 9.86 7.72
C ILE A 64 1.85 11.11 7.70
N GLU A 65 2.91 11.09 8.49
CA GLU A 65 3.95 12.11 8.50
C GLU A 65 5.28 11.53 8.05
N ILE A 66 6.07 12.32 7.31
CA ILE A 66 7.44 11.98 6.91
C ILE A 66 8.36 13.10 7.39
N ARG A 67 9.38 12.71 8.17
CA ARG A 67 10.33 13.65 8.78
C ARG A 67 11.46 14.02 7.81
N PRO A 68 12.07 15.19 7.94
CA PRO A 68 13.23 15.56 7.13
C PRO A 68 14.36 14.52 7.24
N GLY A 69 14.94 14.13 6.10
CA GLY A 69 16.03 13.15 6.03
C GLY A 69 15.62 11.69 6.23
N GLU A 70 14.32 11.41 6.49
CA GLU A 70 13.78 10.06 6.70
C GLU A 70 13.54 9.34 5.37
N THR A 71 13.67 8.02 5.38
CA THR A 71 13.10 7.13 4.37
C THR A 71 11.90 6.40 4.94
N LEU A 72 10.69 6.81 4.52
CA LEU A 72 9.48 6.05 4.80
C LEU A 72 9.25 5.00 3.71
N GLY A 73 9.32 3.73 4.08
CA GLY A 73 8.98 2.61 3.20
C GLY A 73 7.47 2.41 3.11
N LEU A 74 6.92 2.26 1.91
CA LEU A 74 5.50 1.94 1.68
C LEU A 74 5.37 0.59 1.00
N VAL A 75 4.78 -0.39 1.69
CA VAL A 75 4.63 -1.77 1.22
C VAL A 75 3.17 -2.22 1.17
N GLY A 76 2.90 -3.27 0.41
CA GLY A 76 1.58 -3.91 0.29
C GLY A 76 1.44 -4.67 -1.02
N GLU A 77 0.38 -5.45 -1.16
CA GLU A 77 0.09 -6.22 -2.38
C GLU A 77 -0.04 -5.30 -3.62
N SER A 78 0.16 -5.89 -4.81
CA SER A 78 -0.05 -5.16 -6.07
C SER A 78 -1.50 -4.67 -6.16
N GLY A 79 -1.69 -3.42 -6.64
CA GLY A 79 -3.01 -2.81 -6.76
C GLY A 79 -3.59 -2.23 -5.47
N CYS A 80 -2.90 -2.27 -4.32
CA CYS A 80 -3.43 -1.72 -3.07
C CYS A 80 -3.42 -0.18 -2.95
N GLY A 81 -2.93 0.56 -3.96
CA GLY A 81 -2.98 2.02 -4.01
C GLY A 81 -1.64 2.75 -3.84
N LYS A 82 -0.51 2.07 -3.62
CA LYS A 82 0.81 2.68 -3.34
C LYS A 82 1.26 3.72 -4.35
N SER A 83 1.30 3.36 -5.63
CA SER A 83 1.72 4.30 -6.70
C SER A 83 0.71 5.44 -6.88
N THR A 84 -0.57 5.19 -6.60
CA THR A 84 -1.60 6.24 -6.58
C THR A 84 -1.32 7.22 -5.46
N LEU A 85 -1.02 6.74 -4.24
CA LEU A 85 -0.65 7.59 -3.11
C LEU A 85 0.59 8.44 -3.44
N GLY A 86 1.67 7.83 -3.95
CA GLY A 86 2.88 8.55 -4.33
C GLY A 86 2.64 9.66 -5.36
N ARG A 87 1.76 9.44 -6.33
CA ARG A 87 1.37 10.47 -7.31
C ARG A 87 0.45 11.54 -6.72
N THR A 88 -0.41 11.16 -5.77
CA THR A 88 -1.31 12.10 -5.09
C THR A 88 -0.51 13.02 -4.17
N VAL A 89 0.48 12.50 -3.45
CA VAL A 89 1.40 13.28 -2.60
C VAL A 89 2.10 14.41 -3.38
N LEU A 90 2.51 14.14 -4.63
CA LEU A 90 3.12 15.14 -5.52
C LEU A 90 2.08 16.00 -6.26
N ARG A 91 0.81 15.83 -5.93
CA ARG A 91 -0.31 16.47 -6.62
C ARG A 91 -0.23 16.31 -8.15
N LEU A 92 0.32 15.16 -8.62
CA LEU A 92 0.20 14.71 -10.01
C LEU A 92 -1.22 14.15 -10.27
N LEU A 93 -1.85 13.65 -9.20
CA LEU A 93 -3.25 13.32 -9.11
C LEU A 93 -3.87 14.19 -8.01
N GLU A 94 -4.89 14.96 -8.33
CA GLU A 94 -5.60 15.75 -7.33
C GLU A 94 -6.25 14.82 -6.31
N PRO A 95 -6.09 15.06 -4.99
CA PRO A 95 -6.83 14.32 -3.97
C PRO A 95 -8.33 14.52 -4.15
N THR A 96 -9.14 13.53 -3.79
CA THR A 96 -10.60 13.66 -3.76
C THR A 96 -11.07 14.29 -2.47
N GLU A 97 -10.37 13.98 -1.36
CA GLU A 97 -10.62 14.48 -0.02
C GLU A 97 -9.30 14.53 0.76
N GLY A 98 -9.27 15.32 1.84
CA GLY A 98 -8.13 15.47 2.72
C GLY A 98 -7.08 16.47 2.22
N ASP A 99 -6.11 16.75 3.05
CA ASP A 99 -5.11 17.79 2.86
C ASP A 99 -3.69 17.21 2.81
N ILE A 100 -2.81 17.87 2.04
CA ILE A 100 -1.41 17.50 1.89
C ILE A 100 -0.58 18.74 2.22
N TYR A 101 0.20 18.65 3.29
CA TYR A 101 1.09 19.72 3.71
C TYR A 101 2.53 19.37 3.36
N PHE A 102 3.22 20.25 2.67
CA PHE A 102 4.64 20.15 2.40
C PHE A 102 5.35 21.37 2.98
N LYS A 103 6.31 21.15 3.88
CA LYS A 103 6.99 22.22 4.65
C LYS A 103 5.99 23.14 5.37
N GLY A 104 4.87 22.57 5.85
CA GLY A 104 3.81 23.30 6.55
C GLY A 104 2.83 24.06 5.64
N GLU A 105 3.02 24.06 4.32
CA GLU A 105 2.09 24.67 3.36
C GLU A 105 1.15 23.64 2.76
N ASN A 106 -0.16 23.92 2.76
CA ASN A 106 -1.15 23.05 2.12
C ASN A 106 -1.01 23.14 0.60
N LEU A 107 -0.69 22.03 -0.05
CA LEU A 107 -0.54 22.00 -1.50
C LEU A 107 -1.83 22.34 -2.25
N ALA A 108 -3.02 22.15 -1.63
CA ALA A 108 -4.30 22.52 -2.24
C ALA A 108 -4.47 24.02 -2.44
N ASP A 109 -3.85 24.83 -1.57
CA ASP A 109 -3.95 26.28 -1.60
C ASP A 109 -3.00 26.93 -2.61
N LEU A 110 -2.03 26.17 -3.15
CA LEU A 110 -1.05 26.67 -4.10
C LEU A 110 -1.65 26.87 -5.48
N ASP A 111 -1.44 28.05 -6.06
CA ASP A 111 -1.75 28.32 -7.46
C ASP A 111 -0.76 27.63 -8.43
N GLY A 112 -1.02 27.72 -9.74
CA GLY A 112 -0.23 27.02 -10.74
C GLY A 112 1.27 27.35 -10.72
N GLU A 113 1.65 28.61 -10.43
CA GLU A 113 3.05 29.04 -10.39
C GLU A 113 3.71 28.63 -9.07
N ALA A 114 3.03 28.83 -7.92
CA ALA A 114 3.53 28.40 -6.62
C ALA A 114 3.69 26.87 -6.58
N LEU A 115 2.69 26.12 -7.08
CA LEU A 115 2.79 24.67 -7.20
C LEU A 115 3.94 24.22 -8.12
N ARG A 116 4.20 24.94 -9.22
CA ARG A 116 5.34 24.66 -10.10
C ARG A 116 6.67 24.83 -9.37
N GLN A 117 6.80 25.88 -8.55
CA GLN A 117 7.98 26.11 -7.73
C GLN A 117 8.15 25.04 -6.66
N THR A 118 7.09 24.70 -5.93
CA THR A 118 7.13 23.61 -4.93
C THR A 118 7.51 22.26 -5.55
N ARG A 119 7.10 22.01 -6.80
CA ARG A 119 7.48 20.78 -7.51
C ARG A 119 8.98 20.68 -7.84
N SER A 120 9.76 21.76 -7.77
CA SER A 120 11.24 21.64 -7.82
C SER A 120 11.78 20.93 -6.59
N ASP A 121 11.15 21.15 -5.44
CA ASP A 121 11.54 20.57 -4.16
C ASP A 121 11.00 19.14 -3.98
N MET A 122 10.05 18.71 -4.83
CA MET A 122 9.39 17.40 -4.77
C MET A 122 9.53 16.68 -6.11
N GLN A 123 10.28 15.59 -6.15
CA GLN A 123 10.55 14.87 -7.38
C GLN A 123 10.06 13.42 -7.35
N MET A 124 9.95 12.76 -8.51
CA MET A 124 9.54 11.37 -8.63
C MET A 124 10.50 10.56 -9.47
N ILE A 125 10.82 9.36 -8.98
CA ILE A 125 11.49 8.30 -9.73
C ILE A 125 10.45 7.24 -10.05
N PHE A 126 10.18 7.04 -11.34
CA PHE A 126 9.13 6.13 -11.82
C PHE A 126 9.61 4.68 -11.90
N GLN A 127 8.67 3.76 -11.83
CA GLN A 127 8.85 2.31 -11.80
C GLN A 127 9.62 1.75 -13.01
N ASP A 128 9.32 2.22 -14.22
CA ASP A 128 9.98 1.75 -15.44
C ASP A 128 11.04 2.75 -15.93
N PRO A 129 12.34 2.39 -15.79
CA PRO A 129 13.42 3.24 -16.26
C PRO A 129 13.50 3.36 -17.78
N GLN A 130 12.78 2.53 -18.55
CA GLN A 130 12.80 2.63 -20.02
C GLN A 130 11.78 3.65 -20.50
N SER A 131 10.56 3.60 -19.99
CA SER A 131 9.48 4.52 -20.39
C SER A 131 9.68 5.94 -19.85
N SER A 132 10.46 6.10 -18.76
CA SER A 132 10.72 7.39 -18.13
C SER A 132 11.81 8.25 -18.81
N LEU A 133 12.57 7.68 -19.75
CA LEU A 133 13.63 8.37 -20.49
C LEU A 133 13.28 8.44 -21.98
N ASP A 134 13.14 9.65 -22.55
CA ASP A 134 12.93 9.79 -24.02
C ASP A 134 14.15 9.23 -24.77
N PRO A 135 13.97 8.14 -25.55
CA PRO A 135 15.08 7.49 -26.25
C PRO A 135 15.71 8.37 -27.34
N ARG A 136 15.06 9.45 -27.74
CA ARG A 136 15.55 10.41 -28.75
C ARG A 136 16.45 11.48 -28.15
N MET A 137 16.38 11.70 -26.84
CA MET A 137 17.18 12.68 -26.12
C MET A 137 18.54 12.08 -25.71
N LYS A 138 19.56 12.91 -25.60
CA LYS A 138 20.83 12.54 -24.97
C LYS A 138 20.67 12.55 -23.45
N VAL A 139 21.46 11.74 -22.76
CA VAL A 139 21.44 11.63 -21.29
C VAL A 139 21.64 12.99 -20.62
N GLY A 140 22.57 13.83 -21.11
CA GLY A 140 22.75 15.18 -20.59
C GLY A 140 21.48 16.02 -20.70
N GLN A 141 20.83 16.01 -21.85
CA GLN A 141 19.58 16.76 -22.07
C GLN A 141 18.44 16.30 -21.15
N ILE A 142 18.37 14.98 -20.89
CA ILE A 142 17.38 14.41 -19.96
C ILE A 142 17.60 14.91 -18.53
N ILE A 143 18.86 14.99 -18.09
CA ILE A 143 19.21 15.47 -16.75
C ILE A 143 18.99 16.99 -16.64
N GLU A 144 19.21 17.73 -17.74
CA GLU A 144 19.00 19.18 -17.79
C GLU A 144 17.52 19.59 -17.88
N GLU A 145 16.65 18.71 -18.35
CA GLU A 145 15.24 19.02 -18.60
C GLU A 145 14.53 19.67 -17.40
N PRO A 146 14.62 19.11 -16.17
CA PRO A 146 14.00 19.73 -15.00
C PRO A 146 14.58 21.13 -14.70
N MET A 147 15.90 21.32 -14.82
CA MET A 147 16.54 22.62 -14.63
C MET A 147 16.06 23.66 -15.65
N ARG A 148 15.84 23.24 -16.91
CA ARG A 148 15.26 24.11 -17.96
C ARG A 148 13.81 24.47 -17.66
N ALA A 149 13.02 23.49 -17.20
CA ALA A 149 11.61 23.70 -16.85
C ALA A 149 11.43 24.70 -15.71
N HIS A 150 12.41 24.81 -14.81
CA HIS A 150 12.41 25.73 -13.67
C HIS A 150 13.29 26.97 -13.86
N ASP A 151 13.78 27.21 -15.10
CA ASP A 151 14.64 28.35 -15.47
C ASP A 151 15.92 28.46 -14.60
N MET A 152 16.43 27.30 -14.13
CA MET A 152 17.65 27.23 -13.32
C MET A 152 18.89 27.20 -14.20
N LEU A 153 19.90 27.94 -13.80
CA LEU A 153 21.22 28.02 -14.45
C LEU A 153 21.16 28.42 -15.96
N ASP A 154 22.29 28.78 -16.49
CA ASP A 154 22.48 28.93 -17.94
C ASP A 154 22.87 27.59 -18.60
N ASP A 155 23.05 27.57 -19.91
CA ASP A 155 23.38 26.33 -20.66
C ASP A 155 24.68 25.68 -20.19
N GLU A 156 25.72 26.50 -19.89
CA GLU A 156 27.01 25.99 -19.40
C GLU A 156 26.91 25.44 -17.98
N GLY A 157 26.15 26.10 -17.12
CA GLY A 157 25.88 25.66 -15.77
C GLY A 157 25.07 24.36 -15.73
N ARG A 158 24.03 24.23 -16.56
CA ARG A 158 23.25 22.97 -16.69
C ARG A 158 24.10 21.81 -17.16
N GLU A 159 24.95 22.01 -18.18
CA GLU A 159 25.87 20.97 -18.64
C GLU A 159 26.87 20.56 -17.55
N ALA A 160 27.44 21.53 -16.83
CA ALA A 160 28.37 21.26 -15.73
C ALA A 160 27.68 20.44 -14.61
N ARG A 161 26.47 20.87 -14.21
CA ARG A 161 25.66 20.17 -13.21
C ARG A 161 25.26 18.76 -13.64
N ALA A 162 24.83 18.57 -14.88
CA ALA A 162 24.49 17.25 -15.39
C ALA A 162 25.68 16.29 -15.37
N LYS A 163 26.89 16.76 -15.71
CA LYS A 163 28.13 15.98 -15.64
C LYS A 163 28.54 15.65 -14.21
N GLU A 164 28.37 16.58 -13.28
CA GLU A 164 28.58 16.36 -11.86
C GLU A 164 27.65 15.26 -11.34
N LEU A 165 26.34 15.36 -11.61
CA LEU A 165 25.35 14.38 -11.17
C LEU A 165 25.61 13.00 -11.78
N LEU A 166 26.05 12.90 -13.04
CA LEU A 166 26.48 11.62 -13.61
C LEU A 166 27.59 10.99 -12.78
N ALA A 167 28.62 11.77 -12.38
CA ALA A 167 29.67 11.26 -11.50
C ALA A 167 29.13 10.84 -10.13
N LYS A 168 28.23 11.65 -9.55
CA LYS A 168 27.58 11.37 -8.24
C LYS A 168 26.78 10.05 -8.25
N VAL A 169 26.09 9.72 -9.35
CA VAL A 169 25.40 8.45 -9.48
C VAL A 169 26.31 7.28 -9.94
N GLY A 170 27.62 7.51 -10.05
CA GLY A 170 28.60 6.49 -10.41
C GLY A 170 28.63 6.19 -11.92
N LEU A 171 28.28 7.16 -12.77
CA LEU A 171 28.43 7.10 -14.23
C LEU A 171 29.56 8.02 -14.70
N ASP A 172 30.19 7.69 -15.83
CA ASP A 172 31.22 8.53 -16.41
C ASP A 172 30.59 9.82 -16.98
N PRO A 173 31.07 11.03 -16.62
CA PRO A 173 30.60 12.29 -17.19
C PRO A 173 30.65 12.35 -18.73
N ARG A 174 31.55 11.59 -19.38
CA ARG A 174 31.61 11.45 -20.85
C ARG A 174 30.37 10.81 -21.44
N HIS A 175 29.54 10.17 -20.65
CA HIS A 175 28.27 9.60 -21.07
C HIS A 175 27.19 10.66 -21.38
N TYR A 176 27.42 11.92 -21.06
CA TYR A 176 26.52 13.06 -21.30
C TYR A 176 25.92 13.09 -22.71
N ASN A 177 26.76 12.80 -23.73
CA ASN A 177 26.34 12.83 -25.14
C ASN A 177 25.77 11.51 -25.68
N ARG A 178 25.61 10.47 -24.83
CA ARG A 178 25.05 9.18 -25.23
C ARG A 178 23.53 9.18 -25.11
N HIS A 179 22.87 8.25 -25.80
CA HIS A 179 21.42 8.01 -25.71
C HIS A 179 21.10 6.89 -24.73
N PRO A 180 19.89 6.87 -24.10
CA PRO A 180 19.48 5.89 -23.10
C PRO A 180 19.62 4.43 -23.53
N HIS A 181 19.42 4.13 -24.82
CA HIS A 181 19.52 2.75 -25.32
C HIS A 181 20.94 2.15 -25.24
N ALA A 182 21.98 2.99 -25.06
CA ALA A 182 23.34 2.54 -24.86
C ALA A 182 23.68 2.10 -23.42
N PHE A 183 22.71 2.07 -22.51
CA PHE A 183 22.88 1.80 -21.08
C PHE A 183 22.09 0.59 -20.63
N SER A 184 22.62 -0.14 -19.61
CA SER A 184 21.90 -1.20 -18.93
C SER A 184 20.74 -0.64 -18.10
N GLY A 185 19.81 -1.51 -17.63
CA GLY A 185 18.69 -1.12 -16.79
C GLY A 185 19.14 -0.35 -15.52
N GLY A 186 20.12 -0.87 -14.80
CA GLY A 186 20.66 -0.19 -13.61
C GLY A 186 21.38 1.13 -13.92
N GLN A 187 22.00 1.26 -15.07
CA GLN A 187 22.59 2.53 -15.51
C GLN A 187 21.51 3.54 -15.89
N ARG A 188 20.41 3.12 -16.52
CA ARG A 188 19.25 3.98 -16.80
C ARG A 188 18.58 4.44 -15.50
N GLN A 189 18.50 3.58 -14.50
CA GLN A 189 17.96 3.96 -13.19
C GLN A 189 18.84 5.03 -12.52
N ARG A 190 20.18 4.92 -12.63
CA ARG A 190 21.07 5.97 -12.14
C ARG A 190 20.94 7.28 -12.92
N ILE A 191 20.59 7.25 -14.21
CA ILE A 191 20.27 8.45 -14.99
C ILE A 191 18.97 9.09 -14.47
N ASN A 192 17.94 8.29 -14.13
CA ASN A 192 16.71 8.80 -13.52
C ASN A 192 16.97 9.44 -12.15
N LEU A 193 17.85 8.84 -11.33
CA LEU A 193 18.31 9.45 -10.09
C LEU A 193 18.98 10.81 -10.35
N ALA A 194 19.93 10.88 -11.31
CA ALA A 194 20.59 12.13 -11.66
C ALA A 194 19.60 13.20 -12.15
N ARG A 195 18.58 12.80 -12.93
CA ARG A 195 17.51 13.69 -13.39
C ARG A 195 16.70 14.25 -12.22
N ALA A 196 16.25 13.38 -11.30
CA ALA A 196 15.49 13.82 -10.15
C ALA A 196 16.28 14.78 -9.24
N LEU A 197 17.59 14.55 -9.09
CA LEU A 197 18.48 15.38 -8.27
C LEU A 197 18.93 16.68 -8.96
N SER A 198 18.57 16.90 -10.21
CA SER A 198 19.08 18.06 -10.98
C SER A 198 18.61 19.41 -10.44
N VAL A 199 17.44 19.42 -9.78
CA VAL A 199 16.80 20.62 -9.20
C VAL A 199 16.99 20.75 -7.69
N ASP A 200 17.87 19.93 -7.09
CA ASP A 200 18.15 19.90 -5.65
C ASP A 200 16.87 19.73 -4.78
N PRO A 201 16.09 18.66 -4.97
CA PRO A 201 14.86 18.44 -4.22
C PRO A 201 15.13 18.12 -2.74
N ASP A 202 14.16 18.43 -1.88
CA ASP A 202 14.15 17.99 -0.48
C ASP A 202 13.42 16.66 -0.30
N PHE A 203 12.48 16.34 -1.21
CA PHE A 203 11.63 15.15 -1.14
C PHE A 203 11.58 14.40 -2.46
N VAL A 204 11.72 13.07 -2.41
CA VAL A 204 11.65 12.22 -3.61
C VAL A 204 10.74 11.02 -3.37
N VAL A 205 9.72 10.88 -4.19
CA VAL A 205 8.92 9.66 -4.28
C VAL A 205 9.61 8.66 -5.19
N CYS A 206 9.94 7.49 -4.67
CA CYS A 206 10.59 6.40 -5.39
C CYS A 206 9.56 5.28 -5.62
N ASP A 207 8.93 5.26 -6.81
CA ASP A 207 7.92 4.27 -7.16
C ASP A 207 8.58 3.02 -7.75
N GLU A 208 8.77 1.98 -6.95
CA GLU A 208 9.43 0.71 -7.29
C GLU A 208 10.76 0.86 -8.06
N PRO A 209 11.71 1.67 -7.56
CA PRO A 209 12.87 2.10 -8.35
C PRO A 209 13.85 0.98 -8.70
N VAL A 210 13.72 -0.21 -8.13
CA VAL A 210 14.64 -1.35 -8.35
C VAL A 210 13.92 -2.63 -8.79
N SER A 211 12.60 -2.63 -8.95
CA SER A 211 11.79 -3.84 -9.23
C SER A 211 12.17 -4.57 -10.53
N ALA A 212 12.63 -3.83 -11.54
CA ALA A 212 13.00 -4.38 -12.85
C ALA A 212 14.50 -4.74 -12.98
N LEU A 213 15.25 -4.78 -11.86
CA LEU A 213 16.70 -4.98 -11.85
C LEU A 213 17.09 -6.31 -11.21
N ASP A 214 18.21 -6.89 -11.66
CA ASP A 214 18.83 -8.05 -11.01
C ASP A 214 19.28 -7.72 -9.59
N VAL A 215 19.20 -8.68 -8.66
CA VAL A 215 19.49 -8.51 -7.21
C VAL A 215 20.83 -7.81 -6.94
N SER A 216 21.89 -8.15 -7.67
CA SER A 216 23.20 -7.53 -7.51
C SER A 216 23.23 -6.06 -7.94
N ILE A 217 22.43 -5.69 -8.93
CA ILE A 217 22.29 -4.33 -9.42
C ILE A 217 21.36 -3.53 -8.51
N GLN A 218 20.30 -4.15 -7.98
CA GLN A 218 19.43 -3.55 -6.95
C GLN A 218 20.26 -3.04 -5.77
N ALA A 219 21.10 -3.91 -5.17
CA ALA A 219 21.95 -3.52 -4.04
C ALA A 219 22.86 -2.33 -4.35
N GLN A 220 23.43 -2.26 -5.58
CA GLN A 220 24.27 -1.14 -5.98
C GLN A 220 23.48 0.17 -6.15
N VAL A 221 22.24 0.10 -6.64
CA VAL A 221 21.37 1.28 -6.76
C VAL A 221 20.92 1.75 -5.39
N LEU A 222 20.49 0.85 -4.51
CA LEU A 222 20.10 1.17 -3.13
C LEU A 222 21.24 1.84 -2.34
N ASN A 223 22.45 1.28 -2.36
CA ASN A 223 23.62 1.89 -1.72
C ASN A 223 23.94 3.29 -2.31
N THR A 224 23.66 3.48 -3.61
CA THR A 224 23.81 4.80 -4.24
C THR A 224 22.76 5.77 -3.72
N MET A 225 21.50 5.34 -3.55
CA MET A 225 20.41 6.16 -3.01
C MET A 225 20.66 6.57 -1.57
N GLU A 226 21.08 5.63 -0.69
CA GLU A 226 21.43 5.95 0.70
C GLU A 226 22.61 6.94 0.81
N ARG A 227 23.61 6.80 -0.06
CA ARG A 227 24.74 7.75 -0.10
C ARG A 227 24.27 9.13 -0.52
N LEU A 228 23.44 9.22 -1.57
CA LEU A 228 22.89 10.49 -2.07
C LEU A 228 21.94 11.12 -1.03
N GLN A 229 21.15 10.32 -0.31
CA GLN A 229 20.31 10.79 0.79
C GLN A 229 21.14 11.53 1.84
N ARG A 230 22.22 10.91 2.31
CA ARG A 230 23.12 11.54 3.30
C ARG A 230 23.87 12.75 2.75
N GLU A 231 24.24 12.72 1.46
CA GLU A 231 25.02 13.80 0.82
C GLU A 231 24.16 15.04 0.54
N PHE A 232 22.90 14.85 0.14
CA PHE A 232 21.99 15.92 -0.25
C PHE A 232 20.90 16.20 0.81
N GLY A 233 20.87 15.47 1.93
CA GLY A 233 19.83 15.61 2.97
C GLY A 233 18.43 15.22 2.49
N LEU A 234 18.31 14.25 1.58
CA LEU A 234 17.04 13.89 0.93
C LEU A 234 16.10 13.15 1.86
N THR A 235 14.81 13.41 1.69
CA THR A 235 13.73 12.63 2.30
C THR A 235 13.07 11.75 1.25
N TYR A 236 12.82 10.47 1.57
CA TYR A 236 12.25 9.52 0.62
C TYR A 236 10.89 8.98 1.07
N LEU A 237 9.92 8.94 0.14
CA LEU A 237 8.83 7.97 0.18
C LEU A 237 9.18 6.83 -0.77
N PHE A 238 9.59 5.69 -0.20
CA PHE A 238 10.10 4.55 -0.97
C PHE A 238 9.04 3.46 -1.10
N ILE A 239 8.46 3.33 -2.28
CA ILE A 239 7.43 2.34 -2.59
C ILE A 239 8.10 1.08 -3.14
N ALA A 240 7.80 -0.07 -2.54
CA ALA A 240 8.22 -1.37 -3.06
C ALA A 240 7.20 -2.46 -2.73
N HIS A 241 7.24 -3.56 -3.46
CA HIS A 241 6.53 -4.79 -3.14
C HIS A 241 7.45 -5.83 -2.46
N ASP A 242 8.77 -5.64 -2.53
CA ASP A 242 9.77 -6.50 -1.88
C ASP A 242 10.15 -5.93 -0.50
N LEU A 243 9.74 -6.65 0.54
CA LEU A 243 10.03 -6.30 1.93
C LEU A 243 11.53 -6.36 2.27
N SER A 244 12.33 -7.15 1.53
CA SER A 244 13.78 -7.21 1.74
C SER A 244 14.44 -5.89 1.34
N VAL A 245 13.96 -5.26 0.27
CA VAL A 245 14.41 -3.93 -0.19
C VAL A 245 14.04 -2.88 0.85
N ILE A 246 12.79 -2.90 1.34
CA ILE A 246 12.30 -1.98 2.37
C ILE A 246 13.10 -2.11 3.67
N ARG A 247 13.36 -3.33 4.13
CA ARG A 247 14.18 -3.58 5.32
C ARG A 247 15.58 -2.96 5.21
N HIS A 248 16.14 -2.91 4.00
CA HIS A 248 17.46 -2.35 3.76
C HIS A 248 17.49 -0.82 3.86
N ILE A 249 16.56 -0.13 3.19
CA ILE A 249 16.65 1.32 2.96
C ILE A 249 15.81 2.18 3.91
N SER A 250 14.75 1.63 4.53
CA SER A 250 13.78 2.43 5.28
C SER A 250 14.17 2.63 6.73
N ASP A 251 13.73 3.74 7.32
CA ASP A 251 13.77 4.03 8.76
C ASP A 251 12.46 3.61 9.43
N ARG A 252 11.32 3.98 8.84
CA ARG A 252 9.96 3.55 9.21
C ARG A 252 9.29 2.89 8.02
N VAL A 253 8.30 2.07 8.30
CA VAL A 253 7.55 1.33 7.27
C VAL A 253 6.06 1.47 7.49
N ALA A 254 5.35 1.88 6.44
CA ALA A 254 3.91 1.90 6.34
C ALA A 254 3.43 0.72 5.49
N VAL A 255 2.51 -0.07 6.02
CA VAL A 255 1.90 -1.21 5.32
C VAL A 255 0.53 -0.81 4.81
N MET A 256 0.32 -0.90 3.50
CA MET A 256 -0.92 -0.48 2.84
C MET A 256 -1.73 -1.68 2.34
N TYR A 257 -3.03 -1.69 2.64
CA TYR A 257 -3.99 -2.69 2.17
C TYR A 257 -5.28 -2.03 1.71
N LEU A 258 -5.70 -2.29 0.47
CA LEU A 258 -6.94 -1.73 -0.15
C LEU A 258 -7.12 -0.23 0.11
N GLY A 259 -6.11 0.57 -0.16
CA GLY A 259 -6.16 2.03 -0.03
C GLY A 259 -5.97 2.57 1.39
N HIS A 260 -5.84 1.74 2.42
CA HIS A 260 -5.60 2.15 3.81
C HIS A 260 -4.20 1.79 4.31
N ILE A 261 -3.65 2.60 5.20
CA ILE A 261 -2.51 2.20 6.02
C ILE A 261 -3.04 1.31 7.16
N VAL A 262 -2.55 0.08 7.22
CA VAL A 262 -2.98 -0.89 8.23
C VAL A 262 -1.99 -1.05 9.36
N GLU A 263 -0.72 -0.72 9.15
CA GLU A 263 0.31 -0.67 10.19
C GLU A 263 1.39 0.36 9.79
N LEU A 264 1.89 1.10 10.78
CA LEU A 264 3.01 2.02 10.67
C LEU A 264 3.90 1.82 11.88
N ALA A 265 5.20 1.58 11.68
CA ALA A 265 6.15 1.40 12.76
C ALA A 265 7.59 1.66 12.31
N GLY A 266 8.50 1.80 13.26
CA GLY A 266 9.93 1.71 13.01
C GLY A 266 10.31 0.39 12.34
N LYS A 267 11.29 0.41 11.45
CA LYS A 267 11.68 -0.76 10.67
C LYS A 267 11.90 -2.02 11.51
N GLU A 268 12.77 -1.95 12.52
CA GLU A 268 13.10 -3.12 13.33
C GLU A 268 11.87 -3.67 14.06
N GLU A 269 11.04 -2.78 14.59
CA GLU A 269 9.83 -3.17 15.31
C GLU A 269 8.81 -3.84 14.40
N LEU A 270 8.59 -3.33 13.18
CA LEU A 270 7.66 -3.93 12.22
C LEU A 270 8.11 -5.34 11.80
N PHE A 271 9.41 -5.55 11.60
CA PHE A 271 9.93 -6.85 11.17
C PHE A 271 10.04 -7.87 12.30
N GLU A 272 10.30 -7.45 13.54
CA GLU A 272 10.45 -8.35 14.70
C GLU A 272 9.12 -8.63 15.41
N ASN A 273 8.22 -7.64 15.48
CA ASN A 273 6.96 -7.72 16.21
C ASN A 273 5.79 -7.08 15.47
N PRO A 274 5.42 -7.59 14.28
CA PRO A 274 4.29 -7.06 13.51
C PRO A 274 2.99 -7.20 14.29
N GLN A 275 2.14 -6.17 14.27
CA GLN A 275 0.90 -6.14 15.04
C GLN A 275 -0.32 -6.50 14.19
N HIS A 276 -0.36 -6.05 12.95
CA HIS A 276 -1.49 -6.34 12.09
C HIS A 276 -1.37 -7.74 11.45
N PRO A 277 -2.43 -8.57 11.45
CA PRO A 277 -2.38 -9.92 10.86
C PRO A 277 -1.98 -9.96 9.38
N TYR A 278 -2.28 -8.91 8.61
CA TYR A 278 -1.83 -8.78 7.23
C TYR A 278 -0.32 -8.60 7.13
N THR A 279 0.27 -7.75 7.98
CA THR A 279 1.72 -7.54 8.05
C THR A 279 2.45 -8.84 8.39
N ARG A 280 1.93 -9.60 9.36
CA ARG A 280 2.48 -10.92 9.72
C ARG A 280 2.50 -11.86 8.53
N ALA A 281 1.37 -11.96 7.82
CA ALA A 281 1.25 -12.82 6.65
C ALA A 281 2.15 -12.38 5.47
N LEU A 282 2.33 -11.06 5.27
CA LEU A 282 3.29 -10.53 4.29
C LEU A 282 4.73 -10.91 4.65
N LEU A 283 5.12 -10.78 5.91
CA LEU A 283 6.47 -11.11 6.38
C LEU A 283 6.74 -12.62 6.29
N GLU A 284 5.77 -13.47 6.61
CA GLU A 284 5.85 -14.92 6.45
C GLU A 284 6.01 -15.38 4.99
N SER A 285 5.59 -14.55 4.04
CA SER A 285 5.73 -14.83 2.60
C SER A 285 7.14 -14.60 2.07
N ILE A 286 8.03 -13.92 2.84
CA ILE A 286 9.42 -13.68 2.44
C ILE A 286 10.17 -15.01 2.40
N PRO A 287 10.82 -15.38 1.27
CA PRO A 287 11.62 -16.59 1.20
C PRO A 287 12.83 -16.52 2.14
N VAL A 288 12.85 -17.34 3.18
CA VAL A 288 14.05 -17.52 4.00
C VAL A 288 14.99 -18.53 3.30
N PRO A 289 16.25 -18.17 3.05
CA PRO A 289 17.19 -19.06 2.35
C PRO A 289 17.71 -20.23 3.21
N ASP A 290 17.10 -20.55 4.34
CA ASP A 290 17.46 -21.69 5.17
C ASP A 290 16.60 -22.92 4.81
N PRO A 291 17.18 -23.96 4.18
CA PRO A 291 16.45 -25.18 3.83
C PRO A 291 15.99 -26.02 5.04
N ARG A 292 16.36 -25.66 6.26
CA ARG A 292 15.96 -26.32 7.51
C ARG A 292 14.66 -25.76 8.06
N GLU A 293 14.30 -24.55 7.70
CA GLU A 293 13.02 -23.92 8.03
C GLU A 293 11.95 -24.36 7.03
N ASN A 294 11.53 -25.61 7.11
CA ASN A 294 10.32 -26.12 6.46
C ASN A 294 9.06 -25.69 7.23
N GLY A 295 8.98 -24.44 7.65
CA GLY A 295 7.76 -23.85 8.19
C GLY A 295 6.67 -23.81 7.11
N SER A 296 5.45 -24.15 7.47
CA SER A 296 4.27 -23.92 6.65
C SER A 296 4.24 -22.42 6.30
N ARG A 297 4.62 -22.09 5.07
CA ARG A 297 4.56 -20.71 4.58
C ARG A 297 3.12 -20.26 4.70
N GLY A 298 2.91 -19.23 5.52
CA GLY A 298 1.61 -18.57 5.62
C GLY A 298 1.30 -17.90 4.29
N VAL A 299 0.71 -18.67 3.37
CA VAL A 299 0.19 -18.09 2.13
C VAL A 299 -1.02 -17.25 2.53
N LEU A 300 -0.99 -15.95 2.18
CA LEU A 300 -2.17 -15.08 2.30
C LEU A 300 -3.32 -15.72 1.52
N GLU A 301 -4.24 -16.29 2.26
CA GLU A 301 -5.34 -17.06 1.70
C GLU A 301 -6.47 -16.12 1.25
N GLY A 302 -7.06 -16.43 0.09
CA GLY A 302 -8.18 -15.72 -0.53
C GLY A 302 -7.74 -14.55 -1.43
N GLU A 303 -8.62 -14.17 -2.32
CA GLU A 303 -8.43 -13.06 -3.25
C GLU A 303 -8.54 -11.71 -2.54
N VAL A 304 -7.86 -10.70 -3.08
CA VAL A 304 -8.00 -9.32 -2.62
C VAL A 304 -9.40 -8.84 -3.01
N PRO A 305 -10.20 -8.32 -2.05
CA PRO A 305 -11.53 -7.77 -2.37
C PRO A 305 -11.45 -6.62 -3.37
N SER A 306 -12.58 -6.34 -4.02
CA SER A 306 -12.67 -5.24 -4.98
C SER A 306 -12.46 -3.88 -4.29
N PRO A 307 -11.64 -2.99 -4.84
CA PRO A 307 -11.52 -1.61 -4.35
C PRO A 307 -12.74 -0.74 -4.70
N VAL A 308 -13.68 -1.24 -5.50
CA VAL A 308 -14.95 -0.56 -5.82
C VAL A 308 -15.92 -0.69 -4.66
N ASP A 309 -16.04 -1.90 -4.11
CA ASP A 309 -16.85 -2.20 -2.94
C ASP A 309 -15.98 -2.88 -1.88
N PRO A 310 -15.16 -2.10 -1.15
CA PRO A 310 -14.29 -2.65 -0.13
C PRO A 310 -15.08 -3.08 1.11
N PRO A 311 -14.66 -4.15 1.82
CA PRO A 311 -15.30 -4.58 3.03
C PRO A 311 -15.44 -3.45 4.06
N SER A 312 -16.61 -3.38 4.72
CA SER A 312 -16.87 -2.45 5.82
C SER A 312 -15.95 -2.73 7.03
N GLY A 313 -15.76 -1.76 7.90
CA GLY A 313 -14.90 -1.88 9.07
C GLY A 313 -13.43 -2.16 8.70
N CYS A 314 -12.87 -3.25 9.24
CA CYS A 314 -11.54 -3.70 8.89
C CYS A 314 -11.53 -4.33 7.49
N ARG A 315 -10.86 -3.70 6.53
CA ARG A 315 -10.80 -4.18 5.13
C ARG A 315 -10.16 -5.55 4.96
N PHE A 316 -9.30 -5.96 5.89
CA PHE A 316 -8.66 -7.27 5.87
C PHE A 316 -9.54 -8.39 6.47
N ARG A 317 -10.70 -8.07 7.09
CA ARG A 317 -11.55 -9.03 7.81
C ARG A 317 -11.93 -10.28 7.02
N THR A 318 -12.14 -10.15 5.72
CA THR A 318 -12.53 -11.27 4.83
C THR A 318 -11.44 -12.30 4.59
N ARG A 319 -10.17 -11.92 4.86
CA ARG A 319 -8.97 -12.78 4.73
C ARG A 319 -8.28 -13.02 6.08
N CYS A 320 -8.73 -12.32 7.13
CA CYS A 320 -8.08 -12.35 8.44
C CYS A 320 -8.22 -13.72 9.12
N PRO A 321 -7.11 -14.36 9.53
CA PRO A 321 -7.17 -15.60 10.29
C PRO A 321 -7.62 -15.38 11.75
N HIS A 322 -7.67 -14.12 12.22
CA HIS A 322 -7.96 -13.74 13.60
C HIS A 322 -9.26 -12.92 13.74
N LEU A 323 -10.25 -13.14 12.82
CA LEU A 323 -11.56 -12.50 12.94
C LEU A 323 -12.09 -12.63 14.37
N ILE A 324 -12.48 -11.50 14.97
CA ILE A 324 -12.97 -11.46 16.37
C ILE A 324 -14.39 -12.02 16.42
N ALA A 325 -14.68 -12.76 17.47
CA ALA A 325 -16.01 -13.32 17.71
C ALA A 325 -17.07 -12.21 17.83
N PRO A 326 -18.26 -12.38 17.23
CA PRO A 326 -19.36 -11.47 17.47
C PRO A 326 -19.81 -11.55 18.93
N ASP A 327 -20.02 -10.38 19.54
CA ASP A 327 -20.43 -10.25 20.97
C ASP A 327 -21.86 -10.75 21.23
N ALA A 328 -22.66 -10.94 20.18
CA ALA A 328 -24.05 -11.39 20.29
C ALA A 328 -24.20 -12.83 20.78
N TYR A 329 -23.15 -13.65 20.72
CA TYR A 329 -23.20 -15.07 21.05
C TYR A 329 -22.24 -15.45 22.20
N ASP A 330 -22.58 -16.49 22.95
CA ASP A 330 -21.72 -17.04 24.02
C ASP A 330 -20.68 -18.01 23.45
N TRP A 331 -19.45 -17.53 23.35
CA TRP A 331 -18.30 -18.30 22.84
C TRP A 331 -17.44 -18.81 24.00
N THR A 332 -17.74 -19.99 24.50
CA THR A 332 -16.94 -20.61 25.56
C THR A 332 -15.85 -21.54 25.00
N GLY A 333 -14.63 -21.43 25.51
CA GLY A 333 -13.49 -22.28 25.13
C GLY A 333 -13.07 -22.08 23.67
N GLU A 334 -12.84 -23.18 22.95
CA GLU A 334 -12.36 -23.17 21.56
C GLU A 334 -13.49 -23.12 20.51
N LYS A 335 -14.71 -22.82 20.90
CA LYS A 335 -15.87 -22.86 19.98
C LYS A 335 -15.75 -21.85 18.85
N TRP A 336 -15.32 -20.62 19.14
CA TRP A 336 -15.13 -19.62 18.09
C TRP A 336 -14.00 -19.98 17.12
N PRO A 337 -12.78 -20.35 17.54
CA PRO A 337 -11.74 -20.81 16.63
C PRO A 337 -12.20 -21.94 15.69
N ARG A 338 -12.99 -22.87 16.20
CA ARG A 338 -13.55 -24.01 15.44
C ARG A 338 -14.62 -23.55 14.46
N THR A 339 -15.57 -22.73 14.89
CA THR A 339 -16.61 -22.14 14.02
C THR A 339 -15.96 -21.36 12.88
N ARG A 340 -14.95 -20.55 13.17
CA ARG A 340 -14.20 -19.83 12.18
C ARG A 340 -13.44 -20.73 11.20
N ALA A 341 -12.89 -21.84 11.67
CA ALA A 341 -12.26 -22.85 10.82
C ALA A 341 -13.30 -23.50 9.88
N PHE A 342 -14.47 -23.85 10.40
CA PHE A 342 -15.59 -24.37 9.61
C PHE A 342 -16.08 -23.36 8.57
N MET A 343 -16.33 -22.11 8.96
CA MET A 343 -16.72 -21.03 8.03
C MET A 343 -15.74 -20.92 6.85
N ARG A 344 -14.44 -20.95 7.14
CA ARG A 344 -13.41 -20.91 6.08
C ARG A 344 -13.45 -22.14 5.18
N ALA A 345 -13.63 -23.31 5.77
CA ALA A 345 -13.69 -24.57 5.03
C ALA A 345 -14.91 -24.60 4.10
N VAL A 346 -16.09 -24.16 4.58
CA VAL A 346 -17.31 -24.01 3.78
C VAL A 346 -17.10 -23.01 2.64
N LYS A 347 -16.68 -21.79 2.95
CA LYS A 347 -16.43 -20.74 1.94
C LYS A 347 -15.48 -21.17 0.83
N ARG A 348 -14.49 -22.01 1.15
CA ARG A 348 -13.44 -22.45 0.20
C ARG A 348 -13.71 -23.82 -0.39
N ARG A 349 -14.76 -24.49 0.06
CA ARG A 349 -15.05 -25.88 -0.33
C ARG A 349 -13.82 -26.78 -0.18
N THR A 350 -13.13 -26.71 1.00
CA THR A 350 -11.88 -27.44 1.22
C THR A 350 -12.07 -28.89 1.67
N PHE A 351 -13.30 -29.34 1.87
CA PHE A 351 -13.64 -30.72 2.15
C PHE A 351 -14.73 -31.21 1.18
N GLU A 352 -14.75 -32.52 0.95
CA GLU A 352 -15.81 -33.15 0.18
C GLU A 352 -17.08 -33.31 1.00
N PRO A 353 -18.29 -33.21 0.39
CA PRO A 353 -19.54 -33.43 1.12
C PRO A 353 -19.50 -34.75 1.87
N MET A 354 -19.85 -34.74 3.15
CA MET A 354 -19.87 -35.90 4.04
C MET A 354 -21.08 -35.82 4.98
N PRO A 355 -21.46 -36.93 5.68
CA PRO A 355 -22.57 -36.89 6.63
C PRO A 355 -22.38 -35.86 7.74
N ALA A 356 -23.48 -35.23 8.19
CA ALA A 356 -23.48 -34.17 9.20
C ALA A 356 -22.70 -34.53 10.47
N ALA A 357 -22.91 -35.77 10.98
CA ALA A 357 -22.18 -36.25 12.17
C ALA A 357 -20.65 -36.30 11.97
N ARG A 358 -20.19 -36.49 10.74
CA ARG A 358 -18.75 -36.49 10.42
C ARG A 358 -18.18 -35.07 10.35
N ILE A 359 -18.95 -34.11 9.81
CA ILE A 359 -18.60 -32.69 9.82
C ILE A 359 -18.49 -32.20 11.28
N GLU A 360 -19.46 -32.53 12.15
CA GLU A 360 -19.40 -32.20 13.57
C GLU A 360 -18.17 -32.79 14.27
N ALA A 361 -17.82 -34.04 13.97
CA ALA A 361 -16.66 -34.68 14.56
C ALA A 361 -15.35 -34.02 14.08
N GLU A 362 -15.24 -33.67 12.79
CA GLU A 362 -14.03 -33.12 12.21
C GLU A 362 -13.75 -31.69 12.64
N PHE A 363 -14.77 -30.84 12.62
CA PHE A 363 -14.61 -29.41 12.92
C PHE A 363 -14.85 -29.05 14.38
N PHE A 364 -15.67 -29.81 15.11
CA PHE A 364 -16.12 -29.46 16.48
C PHE A 364 -15.82 -30.52 17.53
N ASP A 365 -15.09 -31.58 17.22
CA ASP A 365 -14.88 -32.78 18.09
C ASP A 365 -16.23 -33.32 18.63
N GLY A 366 -17.28 -33.30 17.81
CA GLY A 366 -18.62 -33.73 18.18
C GLY A 366 -19.33 -32.81 19.17
N THR A 367 -18.80 -31.60 19.41
CA THR A 367 -19.42 -30.63 20.37
C THR A 367 -19.53 -29.24 19.72
N PRO A 368 -20.48 -29.03 18.80
CA PRO A 368 -20.72 -27.73 18.20
C PRO A 368 -21.12 -26.66 19.23
N PRO A 369 -21.12 -25.36 18.87
CA PRO A 369 -21.65 -24.31 19.72
C PRO A 369 -23.06 -24.61 20.20
N ARG A 370 -23.52 -23.95 21.27
CA ARG A 370 -24.88 -24.09 21.83
C ARG A 370 -25.67 -22.81 21.63
N GLY A 371 -26.98 -22.89 21.84
CA GLY A 371 -27.88 -21.74 21.68
C GLY A 371 -28.02 -21.32 20.24
N GLU A 372 -28.24 -20.03 20.02
CA GLU A 372 -28.46 -19.46 18.66
C GLU A 372 -27.31 -19.72 17.72
N ALA A 373 -26.06 -19.51 18.15
CA ALA A 373 -24.87 -19.84 17.35
C ALA A 373 -24.84 -21.32 16.97
N GLY A 374 -25.28 -22.22 17.86
CA GLY A 374 -25.37 -23.66 17.57
C GLY A 374 -26.43 -23.97 16.53
N SER A 375 -27.56 -23.31 16.53
CA SER A 375 -28.61 -23.47 15.53
C SER A 375 -28.15 -23.05 14.14
N ILE A 376 -27.44 -21.91 14.03
CA ILE A 376 -26.87 -21.42 12.78
C ILE A 376 -25.82 -22.39 12.22
N VAL A 377 -24.93 -22.90 13.08
CA VAL A 377 -23.92 -23.89 12.67
C VAL A 377 -24.57 -25.19 12.23
N ALA A 378 -25.61 -25.66 12.92
CA ALA A 378 -26.32 -26.87 12.56
C ALA A 378 -27.05 -26.73 11.21
N GLU A 379 -27.68 -25.60 10.95
CA GLU A 379 -28.31 -25.29 9.67
C GLU A 379 -27.26 -25.24 8.54
N ALA A 380 -26.10 -24.59 8.75
CA ALA A 380 -25.03 -24.56 7.78
C ALA A 380 -24.44 -25.96 7.51
N ILE A 381 -24.36 -26.83 8.53
CA ILE A 381 -23.94 -28.23 8.38
C ILE A 381 -24.97 -29.00 7.54
N ASP A 382 -26.27 -28.84 7.80
CA ASP A 382 -27.34 -29.50 7.04
C ASP A 382 -27.30 -29.11 5.55
N LEU A 383 -27.03 -27.85 5.24
CA LEU A 383 -26.89 -27.36 3.87
C LEU A 383 -25.75 -28.05 3.10
N VAL A 384 -24.60 -28.35 3.73
CA VAL A 384 -23.44 -28.93 3.05
C VAL A 384 -23.29 -30.45 3.24
N ALA A 385 -24.09 -31.06 4.12
CA ALA A 385 -24.03 -32.49 4.41
C ALA A 385 -24.62 -33.33 3.26
N THR A 386 -24.12 -34.56 3.11
CA THR A 386 -24.66 -35.55 2.13
C THR A 386 -26.00 -36.15 2.55
N ASP A 387 -26.29 -36.15 3.85
CA ASP A 387 -27.50 -36.61 4.48
C ASP A 387 -28.40 -35.44 4.98
N GLY A 388 -28.11 -34.21 4.54
CA GLY A 388 -28.91 -33.01 4.81
C GLY A 388 -30.25 -33.03 4.11
N GLU A 389 -31.26 -32.40 4.68
CA GLU A 389 -32.63 -32.31 4.14
C GLU A 389 -32.83 -31.12 3.21
N ALA A 390 -31.80 -30.27 3.00
CA ALA A 390 -31.91 -29.05 2.22
C ALA A 390 -32.14 -29.30 0.73
N ASP A 391 -33.14 -28.62 0.14
CA ASP A 391 -33.46 -28.65 -1.27
C ASP A 391 -32.45 -27.77 -2.08
N GLY A 392 -32.23 -28.14 -3.34
CA GLY A 392 -31.37 -27.39 -4.26
C GLY A 392 -30.18 -28.21 -4.78
N ASP A 393 -29.47 -27.64 -5.76
CA ASP A 393 -28.24 -28.27 -6.22
C ASP A 393 -27.09 -28.08 -5.20
N GLU A 394 -26.02 -28.84 -5.36
CA GLU A 394 -24.90 -28.79 -4.41
C GLU A 394 -24.25 -27.40 -4.37
N ALA A 395 -24.13 -26.72 -5.51
CA ALA A 395 -23.49 -25.41 -5.58
C ALA A 395 -24.29 -24.34 -4.84
N ASP A 396 -25.63 -24.34 -5.02
CA ASP A 396 -26.55 -23.41 -4.36
C ASP A 396 -26.56 -23.62 -2.83
N ARG A 397 -26.52 -24.88 -2.38
CA ARG A 397 -26.48 -25.21 -0.94
C ARG A 397 -25.18 -24.76 -0.27
N TRP A 398 -24.02 -24.90 -0.95
CA TRP A 398 -22.76 -24.39 -0.44
C TRP A 398 -22.72 -22.86 -0.40
N GLU A 399 -23.32 -22.20 -1.38
CA GLU A 399 -23.47 -20.74 -1.37
C GLU A 399 -24.36 -20.27 -0.22
N ALA A 400 -25.54 -20.87 -0.06
CA ALA A 400 -26.45 -20.56 1.05
C ALA A 400 -25.80 -20.77 2.43
N ALA A 401 -25.04 -21.88 2.62
CA ALA A 401 -24.30 -22.11 3.87
C ALA A 401 -23.20 -21.06 4.09
N THR A 402 -22.54 -20.62 3.02
CA THR A 402 -21.52 -19.57 3.10
C THR A 402 -22.15 -18.26 3.52
N ASP A 403 -23.24 -17.85 2.88
CA ASP A 403 -23.92 -16.60 3.17
C ASP A 403 -24.49 -16.59 4.58
N LEU A 404 -25.13 -17.65 5.00
CA LEU A 404 -25.65 -17.81 6.36
C LEU A 404 -24.54 -17.61 7.42
N LEU A 405 -23.40 -18.27 7.24
CA LEU A 405 -22.29 -18.17 8.18
C LEU A 405 -21.61 -16.80 8.17
N LEU A 406 -21.50 -16.17 7.00
CA LEU A 406 -20.91 -14.84 6.87
C LEU A 406 -21.81 -13.77 7.46
N GLU A 407 -23.09 -13.76 7.13
CA GLU A 407 -24.05 -12.79 7.65
C GLU A 407 -24.18 -12.90 9.17
N SER A 408 -24.33 -14.12 9.69
CA SER A 408 -24.54 -14.33 11.12
C SER A 408 -23.30 -14.09 11.97
N PHE A 409 -22.10 -14.34 11.45
CA PHE A 409 -20.88 -14.30 12.28
C PHE A 409 -19.86 -13.27 11.81
N ALA A 410 -19.59 -13.16 10.51
CA ALA A 410 -18.55 -12.26 10.05
C ALA A 410 -19.03 -10.80 10.03
N GLU A 411 -20.27 -10.54 9.60
CA GLU A 411 -20.86 -9.20 9.56
C GLU A 411 -21.22 -8.69 10.96
N GLU A 412 -21.56 -9.59 11.89
CA GLU A 412 -21.84 -9.26 13.29
C GLU A 412 -20.56 -9.04 14.13
N SER A 413 -19.39 -9.34 13.58
CA SER A 413 -18.11 -9.08 14.24
C SER A 413 -17.82 -7.57 14.34
N VAL A 414 -17.16 -7.14 15.42
CA VAL A 414 -16.62 -5.78 15.53
C VAL A 414 -15.73 -5.41 14.34
N CYS A 415 -15.04 -6.40 13.77
CA CYS A 415 -14.22 -6.21 12.59
C CYS A 415 -14.99 -5.75 11.33
N ALA A 416 -16.31 -6.01 11.26
CA ALA A 416 -17.17 -5.55 10.19
C ALA A 416 -17.86 -4.23 10.50
N ARG A 417 -18.20 -4.01 11.77
CA ARG A 417 -19.02 -2.87 12.21
C ARG A 417 -18.22 -1.60 12.48
N GLU A 418 -16.96 -1.75 12.90
CA GLU A 418 -16.13 -0.62 13.31
C GLU A 418 -14.81 -0.60 12.52
N ARG A 419 -14.36 0.59 12.13
CA ARG A 419 -13.04 0.78 11.55
C ARG A 419 -12.01 0.84 12.68
N PRO A 420 -11.02 -0.07 12.71
CA PRO A 420 -9.99 -0.03 13.74
C PRO A 420 -8.96 1.06 13.45
N ALA A 421 -8.55 1.79 14.50
CA ALA A 421 -7.44 2.74 14.46
C ALA A 421 -6.86 2.85 15.87
N TYR A 422 -5.67 2.30 16.10
CA TYR A 422 -5.05 2.27 17.43
C TYR A 422 -3.61 2.74 17.35
N ASP A 423 -3.30 3.80 18.09
CA ASP A 423 -1.94 4.20 18.41
C ASP A 423 -1.39 3.25 19.47
N LEU A 424 -0.22 2.70 19.19
CA LEU A 424 0.42 1.72 20.07
C LEU A 424 1.59 2.39 20.78
N GLU A 425 1.81 2.04 22.05
CA GLU A 425 2.99 2.47 22.77
C GLU A 425 4.26 1.92 22.09
N SER A 426 5.18 2.81 21.75
CA SER A 426 6.47 2.49 21.14
C SER A 426 7.59 3.19 21.88
N GLY A 427 8.76 2.52 21.98
CA GLY A 427 9.95 3.11 22.59
C GLY A 427 10.60 4.20 21.75
N ASP A 428 10.43 4.18 20.43
CA ASP A 428 11.19 4.97 19.46
C ASP A 428 10.34 5.88 18.54
N GLY A 429 9.04 6.08 18.82
CA GLY A 429 8.20 6.97 18.02
C GLY A 429 6.79 6.44 17.75
N GLU A 430 6.11 7.04 16.79
CA GLU A 430 4.75 6.69 16.43
C GLU A 430 4.63 5.26 15.89
N ARG A 431 3.73 4.51 16.52
CA ARG A 431 3.34 3.18 16.09
C ARG A 431 1.83 3.12 15.98
N PHE A 432 1.35 2.67 14.85
CA PHE A 432 -0.07 2.56 14.56
C PHE A 432 -0.42 1.16 14.06
N ALA A 433 -1.58 0.64 14.46
CA ALA A 433 -2.15 -0.58 13.87
C ALA A 433 -3.67 -0.48 13.74
N ALA A 434 -4.17 -0.69 12.52
CA ALA A 434 -5.59 -0.74 12.21
C ALA A 434 -6.16 -2.14 12.47
N CYS A 435 -6.12 -2.59 13.74
CA CYS A 435 -6.56 -3.93 14.13
C CYS A 435 -7.20 -3.98 15.51
N HIS A 436 -8.43 -4.50 15.62
CA HIS A 436 -9.17 -4.65 16.87
C HIS A 436 -8.56 -5.66 17.87
N LEU A 437 -7.51 -6.39 17.51
CA LEU A 437 -6.75 -7.20 18.47
C LEU A 437 -6.00 -6.34 19.50
N HIS A 438 -5.93 -5.03 19.27
CA HIS A 438 -5.32 -4.02 20.15
C HIS A 438 -6.35 -3.17 20.92
N ARG A 439 -7.64 -3.56 20.88
CA ARG A 439 -8.74 -2.93 21.60
C ARG A 439 -8.59 -3.05 23.11
#